data_8bab7dd95a4a464abd107673e7fb75c3
#
_entry.id   8bab7dd95a4a464abd107673e7fb75c3
#
_cell.length_a   1.000
_cell.length_b   1.000
_cell.length_c   1.000
_cell.angle_alpha   90.00
_cell.angle_beta   90.00
_cell.angle_gamma   90.00
#
_symmetry.space_group_name_H-M   'P 1'
#
loop_
_entity.id
_entity.type
_entity.pdbx_description
1 polymer ?
#
loop_
_entity_poly.entity_id
_entity_poly.type
_entity_poly.pdbx_seq_one_letter_code
_entity_poly.pdbx_strand_id
1 'polypeptide(L)'
;PIVTAALVLFAGINSVSSAALSREGRTFDLSLSLPLSGSTQVAAKIVTYLVLFGGAFAVNAVLATWILARPWWYAPVIVVCGLPFIWLIGTTTVYADLRRPHLNWNHPQQAVKQNMNVLIGMGLAIVSLGIAGAPAAVAAARGAPAALVLALGAGLALVGAMVIGRLVLRYADRR
;
A
#
# COMPACT_ATOMS: atom_id res chain seq x y z
N PRO A 1 -8.26 17.28 -0.71
CA PRO A 1 -7.59 16.32 -1.61
C PRO A 1 -6.06 16.32 -1.47
N ILE A 2 -5.41 17.50 -1.46
CA ILE A 2 -3.93 17.60 -1.40
C ILE A 2 -3.36 16.94 -0.14
N VAL A 3 -3.93 17.19 1.04
CA VAL A 3 -3.49 16.57 2.30
C VAL A 3 -3.60 15.05 2.24
N THR A 4 -4.73 14.54 1.76
CA THR A 4 -4.93 13.09 1.59
C THR A 4 -3.86 12.50 0.66
N ALA A 5 -3.61 13.13 -0.49
CA ALA A 5 -2.61 12.69 -1.46
C ALA A 5 -1.19 12.68 -0.86
N ALA A 6 -0.81 13.74 -0.13
CA ALA A 6 0.48 13.83 0.53
C ALA A 6 0.67 12.73 1.58
N LEU A 7 -0.33 12.52 2.46
CA LEU A 7 -0.28 11.47 3.48
C LEU A 7 -0.22 10.07 2.87
N VAL A 8 -0.97 9.82 1.79
CA VAL A 8 -0.93 8.53 1.06
C VAL A 8 0.45 8.31 0.43
N LEU A 9 1.04 9.34 -0.17
CA LEU A 9 2.38 9.25 -0.75
C LEU A 9 3.42 8.88 0.31
N PHE A 10 3.42 9.55 1.46
CA PHE A 10 4.33 9.23 2.57
C PHE A 10 4.12 7.81 3.10
N ALA A 11 2.87 7.36 3.24
CA ALA A 11 2.58 5.98 3.63
C ALA A 11 3.00 4.95 2.57
N GLY A 12 3.00 5.34 1.29
CA GLY A 12 3.38 4.50 0.16
C GLY A 12 4.89 4.29 0.01
N ILE A 13 5.69 5.27 0.40
CA ILE A 13 7.17 5.20 0.32
C ILE A 13 7.70 4.48 1.57
N ASN A 14 7.55 3.14 1.57
CA ASN A 14 8.03 2.32 2.67
C ASN A 14 8.63 0.99 2.17
N SER A 15 9.46 0.38 3.00
CA SER A 15 10.12 -0.90 2.70
C SER A 15 9.41 -2.12 3.32
N VAL A 16 8.34 -1.91 4.10
CA VAL A 16 7.70 -3.01 4.84
C VAL A 16 6.95 -3.93 3.90
N SER A 17 6.14 -3.38 3.00
CA SER A 17 5.40 -4.18 2.01
C SER A 17 6.28 -4.63 0.84
N SER A 18 7.24 -3.81 0.40
CA SER A 18 8.12 -4.12 -0.72
C SER A 18 9.26 -5.09 -0.41
N ALA A 19 9.45 -5.45 0.86
CA ALA A 19 10.37 -6.47 1.32
C ALA A 19 9.69 -7.49 2.25
N ALA A 20 8.38 -7.68 2.13
CA ALA A 20 7.59 -8.47 3.06
C ALA A 20 7.97 -9.96 3.09
N LEU A 21 8.28 -10.56 1.94
CA LEU A 21 8.79 -11.93 1.82
C LEU A 21 10.33 -11.96 1.91
N SER A 22 11.00 -11.00 1.28
CA SER A 22 12.48 -10.92 1.30
C SER A 22 13.04 -10.87 2.72
N ARG A 23 12.31 -10.31 3.68
CA ARG A 23 12.71 -10.25 5.10
C ARG A 23 12.73 -11.60 5.81
N GLU A 24 12.07 -12.61 5.28
CA GLU A 24 12.10 -13.98 5.83
C GLU A 24 13.47 -14.63 5.58
N GLY A 25 14.16 -14.29 4.48
CA GLY A 25 15.47 -14.82 4.18
C GLY A 25 15.51 -16.35 4.25
N ARG A 26 16.41 -16.88 5.08
CA ARG A 26 16.57 -18.34 5.26
C ARG A 26 15.39 -19.06 5.91
N THR A 27 14.50 -18.32 6.58
CA THR A 27 13.29 -18.91 7.20
C THR A 27 12.12 -19.02 6.22
N PHE A 28 12.31 -18.59 4.97
CA PHE A 28 11.26 -18.68 3.94
C PHE A 28 10.82 -20.13 3.67
N ASP A 29 11.77 -21.07 3.67
CA ASP A 29 11.45 -22.50 3.48
C ASP A 29 10.61 -23.07 4.64
N LEU A 30 10.81 -22.56 5.87
CA LEU A 30 9.95 -22.92 7.01
C LEU A 30 8.54 -22.38 6.82
N SER A 31 8.39 -21.17 6.28
CA SER A 31 7.06 -20.63 5.96
C SER A 31 6.34 -21.48 4.92
N LEU A 32 7.05 -22.03 3.93
CA LEU A 32 6.49 -22.94 2.94
C LEU A 32 6.11 -24.33 3.52
N SER A 33 6.76 -24.77 4.58
CA SER A 33 6.46 -26.04 5.24
C SER A 33 5.20 -25.98 6.13
N LEU A 34 4.67 -24.80 6.39
CA LEU A 34 3.43 -24.67 7.17
C LEU A 34 2.23 -25.19 6.36
N PRO A 35 1.25 -25.85 7.00
CA PRO A 35 0.02 -26.34 6.35
C PRO A 35 -0.96 -25.19 6.04
N LEU A 36 -0.46 -24.12 5.42
CA LEU A 36 -1.22 -22.93 5.06
C LEU A 36 -1.07 -22.66 3.58
N SER A 37 -2.17 -22.25 2.91
CA SER A 37 -2.12 -21.84 1.51
C SER A 37 -1.22 -20.62 1.32
N GLY A 38 -0.56 -20.52 0.17
CA GLY A 38 0.26 -19.37 -0.19
C GLY A 38 -0.53 -18.05 -0.13
N SER A 39 -1.80 -18.10 -0.53
CA SER A 39 -2.72 -16.95 -0.43
C SER A 39 -2.92 -16.48 1.01
N THR A 40 -3.06 -17.42 1.97
CA THR A 40 -3.21 -17.07 3.39
C THR A 40 -1.95 -16.39 3.94
N GLN A 41 -0.77 -16.92 3.60
CA GLN A 41 0.49 -16.33 4.04
C GLN A 41 0.70 -14.91 3.46
N VAL A 42 0.42 -14.73 2.17
CA VAL A 42 0.53 -13.41 1.52
C VAL A 42 -0.55 -12.44 2.03
N ALA A 43 -1.78 -12.91 2.25
CA ALA A 43 -2.84 -12.11 2.85
C ALA A 43 -2.45 -11.58 4.23
N ALA A 44 -1.84 -12.42 5.07
CA ALA A 44 -1.36 -12.00 6.39
C ALA A 44 -0.34 -10.85 6.30
N LYS A 45 0.56 -10.87 5.31
CA LYS A 45 1.54 -9.77 5.08
C LYS A 45 0.85 -8.49 4.63
N ILE A 46 -0.14 -8.58 3.74
CA ILE A 46 -0.93 -7.43 3.30
C ILE A 46 -1.71 -6.84 4.48
N VAL A 47 -2.34 -7.68 5.31
CA VAL A 47 -3.06 -7.23 6.50
C VAL A 47 -2.12 -6.58 7.51
N THR A 48 -0.95 -7.16 7.78
CA THR A 48 0.05 -6.55 8.65
C THR A 48 0.45 -5.15 8.16
N TYR A 49 0.69 -5.01 6.87
CA TYR A 49 0.96 -3.70 6.28
C TYR A 49 -0.21 -2.72 6.47
N LEU A 50 -1.45 -3.16 6.21
CA LEU A 50 -2.63 -2.32 6.37
C LEU A 50 -2.84 -1.88 7.82
N VAL A 51 -2.62 -2.75 8.79
CA VAL A 51 -2.74 -2.41 10.21
C VAL A 51 -1.69 -1.37 10.60
N LEU A 52 -0.44 -1.57 10.22
CA LEU A 52 0.66 -0.66 10.56
C LEU A 52 0.53 0.69 9.85
N PHE A 53 0.42 0.68 8.52
CA PHE A 53 0.43 1.92 7.74
C PHE A 53 -0.95 2.59 7.65
N GLY A 54 -2.03 1.82 7.67
CA GLY A 54 -3.38 2.34 7.80
C GLY A 54 -3.61 2.99 9.16
N GLY A 55 -3.11 2.37 10.24
CA GLY A 55 -3.14 2.95 11.58
C GLY A 55 -2.31 4.24 11.68
N ALA A 56 -1.06 4.22 11.19
CA ALA A 56 -0.23 5.41 11.13
C ALA A 56 -0.86 6.51 10.28
N PHE A 57 -1.47 6.16 9.15
CA PHE A 57 -2.20 7.10 8.30
C PHE A 57 -3.38 7.74 9.03
N ALA A 58 -4.15 6.95 9.77
CA ALA A 58 -5.29 7.46 10.55
C ALA A 58 -4.83 8.46 11.63
N VAL A 59 -3.76 8.15 12.35
CA VAL A 59 -3.16 9.08 13.32
C VAL A 59 -2.71 10.37 12.65
N ASN A 60 -2.01 10.26 11.51
CA ASN A 60 -1.55 11.44 10.76
C ASN A 60 -2.72 12.25 10.18
N ALA A 61 -3.84 11.63 9.81
CA ALA A 61 -5.05 12.33 9.37
C ALA A 61 -5.66 13.17 10.49
N VAL A 62 -5.69 12.64 11.72
CA VAL A 62 -6.13 13.40 12.92
C VAL A 62 -5.20 14.56 13.18
N LEU A 63 -3.89 14.32 13.21
CA LEU A 63 -2.88 15.36 13.46
C LEU A 63 -2.94 16.46 12.38
N ALA A 64 -3.03 16.09 11.11
CA ALA A 64 -3.14 17.05 10.02
C ALA A 64 -4.42 17.90 10.11
N THR A 65 -5.53 17.28 10.51
CA THR A 65 -6.81 17.99 10.73
C THR A 65 -6.66 19.02 11.85
N TRP A 66 -6.00 18.64 12.95
CA TRP A 66 -5.77 19.50 14.09
C TRP A 66 -4.80 20.65 13.76
N ILE A 67 -3.64 20.35 13.16
CA ILE A 67 -2.62 21.35 12.78
C ILE A 67 -3.16 22.37 11.78
N LEU A 68 -4.00 21.92 10.83
CA LEU A 68 -4.60 22.79 9.81
C LEU A 68 -5.87 23.48 10.28
N ALA A 69 -6.21 23.39 11.58
CA ALA A 69 -7.41 23.96 12.20
C ALA A 69 -8.71 23.64 11.41
N ARG A 70 -8.81 22.41 10.89
CA ARG A 70 -10.01 21.96 10.17
C ARG A 70 -11.02 21.33 11.12
N PRO A 71 -12.33 21.36 10.79
CA PRO A 71 -13.35 20.66 11.56
C PRO A 71 -13.00 19.16 11.73
N TRP A 72 -13.30 18.59 12.88
CA TRP A 72 -12.94 17.21 13.26
C TRP A 72 -13.38 16.14 12.25
N TRP A 73 -14.49 16.36 11.56
CA TRP A 73 -15.02 15.43 10.55
C TRP A 73 -14.14 15.29 9.29
N TYR A 74 -13.13 16.17 9.08
CA TYR A 74 -12.15 16.00 8.00
C TYR A 74 -11.27 14.77 8.21
N ALA A 75 -10.93 14.41 9.46
CA ALA A 75 -10.09 13.26 9.74
C ALA A 75 -10.70 11.94 9.24
N PRO A 76 -11.94 11.56 9.61
CA PRO A 76 -12.56 10.35 9.07
C PRO A 76 -12.73 10.38 7.54
N VAL A 77 -13.00 11.52 6.93
CA VAL A 77 -13.06 11.64 5.47
C VAL A 77 -11.71 11.34 4.83
N ILE A 78 -10.62 11.91 5.36
CA ILE A 78 -9.26 11.62 4.87
C ILE A 78 -8.97 10.13 5.01
N VAL A 79 -9.30 9.51 6.14
CA VAL A 79 -9.06 8.08 6.40
C VAL A 79 -9.83 7.20 5.42
N VAL A 80 -11.13 7.41 5.29
CA VAL A 80 -11.97 6.60 4.39
C VAL A 80 -11.53 6.73 2.94
N CYS A 81 -11.17 7.93 2.49
CA CYS A 81 -10.72 8.15 1.12
C CYS A 81 -9.27 7.71 0.86
N GLY A 82 -8.41 7.66 1.88
CA GLY A 82 -7.00 7.31 1.73
C GLY A 82 -6.69 5.82 1.92
N LEU A 83 -7.44 5.11 2.77
CA LEU A 83 -7.21 3.67 3.01
C LEU A 83 -7.22 2.80 1.74
N PRO A 84 -8.13 3.01 0.75
CA PRO A 84 -8.08 2.27 -0.51
C PRO A 84 -6.74 2.42 -1.26
N PHE A 85 -6.13 3.61 -1.24
CA PHE A 85 -4.82 3.82 -1.85
C PHE A 85 -3.71 3.09 -1.10
N ILE A 86 -3.74 3.09 0.23
CA ILE A 86 -2.78 2.33 1.04
C ILE A 86 -2.91 0.84 0.75
N TRP A 87 -4.12 0.32 0.65
CA TRP A 87 -4.36 -1.06 0.26
C TRP A 87 -3.83 -1.37 -1.15
N LEU A 88 -4.12 -0.53 -2.13
CA LEU A 88 -3.62 -0.67 -3.50
C LEU A 88 -2.09 -0.71 -3.54
N ILE A 89 -1.43 0.22 -2.84
CA ILE A 89 0.04 0.29 -2.76
C ILE A 89 0.58 -0.97 -2.07
N GLY A 90 0.02 -1.37 -0.94
CA GLY A 90 0.46 -2.56 -0.22
C GLY A 90 0.37 -3.83 -1.06
N THR A 91 -0.73 -4.03 -1.78
CA THR A 91 -0.90 -5.21 -2.65
C THR A 91 0.06 -5.21 -3.84
N THR A 92 0.28 -4.07 -4.49
CA THR A 92 1.19 -3.97 -5.64
C THR A 92 2.65 -4.17 -5.25
N THR A 93 3.06 -3.64 -4.10
CA THR A 93 4.44 -3.76 -3.59
C THR A 93 4.73 -5.16 -3.06
N VAL A 94 3.80 -5.79 -2.34
CA VAL A 94 3.90 -7.21 -1.93
C VAL A 94 3.97 -8.12 -3.16
N TYR A 95 3.24 -7.81 -4.23
CA TYR A 95 3.31 -8.57 -5.47
C TYR A 95 4.70 -8.50 -6.12
N ALA A 96 5.34 -7.33 -6.13
CA ALA A 96 6.70 -7.19 -6.65
C ALA A 96 7.68 -8.08 -5.89
N ASP A 97 7.61 -8.08 -4.57
CA ASP A 97 8.48 -8.91 -3.72
C ASP A 97 8.16 -10.41 -3.85
N LEU A 98 6.89 -10.78 -4.01
CA LEU A 98 6.47 -12.16 -4.26
C LEU A 98 7.03 -12.70 -5.59
N ARG A 99 7.16 -11.84 -6.62
CA ARG A 99 7.70 -12.24 -7.92
C ARG A 99 9.19 -12.57 -7.87
N ARG A 100 9.97 -11.83 -7.07
CA ARG A 100 11.44 -11.95 -6.98
C ARG A 100 11.94 -11.70 -5.56
N PRO A 101 11.62 -12.59 -4.59
CA PRO A 101 12.06 -12.38 -3.22
C PRO A 101 13.59 -12.42 -3.13
N HIS A 102 14.18 -11.47 -2.44
CA HIS A 102 15.62 -11.43 -2.17
C HIS A 102 15.89 -12.17 -0.85
N LEU A 103 16.17 -13.46 -0.92
CA LEU A 103 16.33 -14.35 0.25
C LEU A 103 17.77 -14.51 0.70
N ASN A 104 18.74 -14.24 -0.19
CA ASN A 104 20.18 -14.45 0.08
C ASN A 104 20.81 -13.19 0.68
N TRP A 105 20.69 -13.04 1.99
CA TRP A 105 21.32 -11.95 2.73
C TRP A 105 21.95 -12.48 4.03
N ASN A 106 23.05 -11.85 4.48
CA ASN A 106 23.77 -12.22 5.69
C ASN A 106 23.35 -11.35 6.89
N HIS A 107 22.90 -10.12 6.64
CA HIS A 107 22.44 -9.20 7.66
C HIS A 107 21.03 -8.70 7.34
N PRO A 108 20.11 -8.61 8.34
CA PRO A 108 18.72 -8.18 8.12
C PRO A 108 18.57 -6.83 7.40
N GLN A 109 19.56 -5.93 7.55
CA GLN A 109 19.55 -4.65 6.85
C GLN A 109 19.68 -4.79 5.32
N GLN A 110 20.33 -5.84 4.82
CA GLN A 110 20.48 -6.07 3.39
C GLN A 110 19.15 -6.41 2.73
N ALA A 111 18.27 -7.12 3.44
CA ALA A 111 16.92 -7.43 2.96
C ALA A 111 16.09 -6.16 2.62
N VAL A 112 16.46 -5.02 3.17
CA VAL A 112 15.76 -3.75 3.00
C VAL A 112 16.60 -2.76 2.19
N LYS A 113 17.85 -2.47 2.61
CA LYS A 113 18.66 -1.41 2.02
C LYS A 113 19.29 -1.78 0.67
N GLN A 114 19.56 -3.07 0.45
CA GLN A 114 20.18 -3.57 -0.78
C GLN A 114 19.19 -4.37 -1.64
N ASN A 115 17.91 -4.29 -1.34
CA ASN A 115 16.86 -4.99 -2.06
C ASN A 115 16.29 -4.10 -3.17
N MET A 116 16.52 -4.51 -4.42
CA MET A 116 15.96 -3.82 -5.59
C MET A 116 14.43 -3.77 -5.57
N ASN A 117 13.77 -4.74 -4.91
CA ASN A 117 12.31 -4.75 -4.76
C ASN A 117 11.78 -3.52 -4.01
N VAL A 118 12.60 -2.92 -3.13
CA VAL A 118 12.22 -1.69 -2.43
C VAL A 118 12.11 -0.53 -3.42
N LEU A 119 13.08 -0.39 -4.33
CA LEU A 119 13.04 0.65 -5.38
C LEU A 119 11.90 0.38 -6.37
N ILE A 120 11.71 -0.86 -6.79
CA ILE A 120 10.59 -1.26 -7.65
C ILE A 120 9.26 -0.99 -6.95
N GLY A 121 9.16 -1.33 -5.66
CA GLY A 121 7.98 -1.07 -4.85
C GLY A 121 7.64 0.41 -4.74
N MET A 122 8.63 1.28 -4.52
CA MET A 122 8.45 2.73 -4.52
C MET A 122 7.96 3.23 -5.89
N GLY A 123 8.54 2.75 -6.98
CA GLY A 123 8.09 3.07 -8.33
C GLY A 123 6.64 2.63 -8.58
N LEU A 124 6.30 1.41 -8.19
CA LEU A 124 4.93 0.89 -8.29
C LEU A 124 3.94 1.66 -7.43
N ALA A 125 4.34 2.11 -6.24
CA ALA A 125 3.50 2.95 -5.39
C ALA A 125 3.16 4.27 -6.09
N ILE A 126 4.16 4.94 -6.68
CA ILE A 126 3.98 6.20 -7.44
C ILE A 126 3.08 5.96 -8.66
N VAL A 127 3.33 4.91 -9.42
CA VAL A 127 2.52 4.57 -10.60
C VAL A 127 1.08 4.26 -10.21
N SER A 128 0.88 3.46 -9.15
CA SER A 128 -0.47 3.10 -8.66
C SER A 128 -1.24 4.34 -8.19
N LEU A 129 -0.55 5.24 -7.46
CA LEU A 129 -1.12 6.52 -7.04
C LEU A 129 -1.45 7.41 -8.23
N GLY A 130 -0.57 7.44 -9.25
CA GLY A 130 -0.79 8.19 -10.49
C GLY A 130 -2.02 7.68 -11.24
N ILE A 131 -2.11 6.38 -11.49
CA ILE A 131 -3.22 5.77 -12.24
C ILE A 131 -4.56 5.98 -11.53
N ALA A 132 -4.63 5.71 -10.23
CA ALA A 132 -5.86 5.87 -9.47
C ALA A 132 -6.20 7.33 -9.16
N GLY A 133 -5.18 8.19 -9.04
CA GLY A 133 -5.34 9.61 -8.72
C GLY A 133 -5.52 10.52 -9.94
N ALA A 134 -5.03 10.14 -11.13
CA ALA A 134 -5.09 11.02 -12.31
C ALA A 134 -6.50 11.44 -12.71
N PRO A 135 -7.52 10.56 -12.75
CA PRO A 135 -8.89 10.99 -13.06
C PRO A 135 -9.45 11.96 -12.03
N ALA A 136 -9.11 11.77 -10.75
CA ALA A 136 -9.49 12.69 -9.68
C ALA A 136 -8.79 14.06 -9.83
N ALA A 137 -7.50 14.06 -10.21
CA ALA A 137 -6.75 15.28 -10.49
C ALA A 137 -7.33 16.05 -11.69
N VAL A 138 -7.70 15.35 -12.76
CA VAL A 138 -8.36 15.97 -13.94
C VAL A 138 -9.73 16.55 -13.55
N ALA A 139 -10.52 15.82 -12.75
CA ALA A 139 -11.80 16.35 -12.25
C ALA A 139 -11.62 17.60 -11.39
N ALA A 140 -10.60 17.61 -10.52
CA ALA A 140 -10.24 18.78 -9.71
C ALA A 140 -9.85 19.97 -10.57
N ALA A 141 -9.02 19.76 -11.61
CA ALA A 141 -8.60 20.81 -12.54
C ALA A 141 -9.76 21.41 -13.33
N ARG A 142 -10.84 20.63 -13.53
CA ARG A 142 -12.08 21.10 -14.17
C ARG A 142 -13.08 21.74 -13.19
N GLY A 143 -12.69 21.98 -11.96
CA GLY A 143 -13.54 22.62 -10.95
C GLY A 143 -14.57 21.69 -10.27
N ALA A 144 -14.37 20.38 -10.36
CA ALA A 144 -15.26 19.44 -9.69
C ALA A 144 -15.23 19.63 -8.16
N PRO A 145 -16.35 19.42 -7.46
CA PRO A 145 -16.39 19.53 -6.01
C PRO A 145 -15.47 18.52 -5.33
N ALA A 146 -14.86 18.92 -4.22
CA ALA A 146 -13.86 18.10 -3.51
C ALA A 146 -14.37 16.70 -3.14
N ALA A 147 -15.64 16.56 -2.81
CA ALA A 147 -16.27 15.28 -2.51
C ALA A 147 -16.23 14.32 -3.71
N LEU A 148 -16.53 14.81 -4.91
CA LEU A 148 -16.44 14.01 -6.14
C LEU A 148 -15.01 13.60 -6.45
N VAL A 149 -14.06 14.52 -6.29
CA VAL A 149 -12.61 14.25 -6.50
C VAL A 149 -12.12 13.14 -5.57
N LEU A 150 -12.47 13.22 -4.28
CA LEU A 150 -12.10 12.20 -3.30
C LEU A 150 -12.79 10.86 -3.58
N ALA A 151 -14.08 10.87 -3.91
CA ALA A 151 -14.84 9.65 -4.20
C ALA A 151 -14.31 8.93 -5.46
N LEU A 152 -13.98 9.66 -6.53
CA LEU A 152 -13.40 9.10 -7.75
C LEU A 152 -12.04 8.44 -7.46
N GLY A 153 -11.13 9.15 -6.80
CA GLY A 153 -9.81 8.62 -6.47
C GLY A 153 -9.90 7.39 -5.57
N ALA A 154 -10.66 7.47 -4.49
CA ALA A 154 -10.84 6.36 -3.56
C ALA A 154 -11.53 5.16 -4.21
N GLY A 155 -12.55 5.38 -5.04
CA GLY A 155 -13.26 4.32 -5.76
C GLY A 155 -12.35 3.57 -6.73
N LEU A 156 -11.55 4.28 -7.52
CA LEU A 156 -10.58 3.68 -8.44
C LEU A 156 -9.49 2.92 -7.71
N ALA A 157 -8.97 3.48 -6.61
CA ALA A 157 -7.99 2.79 -5.77
C ALA A 157 -8.56 1.51 -5.15
N LEU A 158 -9.82 1.54 -4.68
CA LEU A 158 -10.50 0.37 -4.12
C LEU A 158 -10.67 -0.74 -5.17
N VAL A 159 -11.16 -0.40 -6.36
CA VAL A 159 -11.30 -1.36 -7.47
C VAL A 159 -9.93 -1.94 -7.84
N GLY A 160 -8.91 -1.09 -7.98
CA GLY A 160 -7.54 -1.52 -8.25
C GLY A 160 -7.00 -2.47 -7.18
N ALA A 161 -7.20 -2.14 -5.89
CA ALA A 161 -6.77 -2.97 -4.77
C ALA A 161 -7.46 -4.35 -4.77
N MET A 162 -8.76 -4.38 -5.04
CA MET A 162 -9.51 -5.65 -5.13
C MET A 162 -9.05 -6.51 -6.31
N VAL A 163 -8.89 -5.91 -7.49
CA VAL A 163 -8.45 -6.64 -8.69
C VAL A 163 -7.03 -7.18 -8.51
N ILE A 164 -6.09 -6.31 -8.14
CA ILE A 164 -4.69 -6.70 -7.94
C ILE A 164 -4.57 -7.67 -6.76
N GLY A 165 -5.27 -7.42 -5.65
CA GLY A 165 -5.29 -8.32 -4.50
C GLY A 165 -5.70 -9.75 -4.88
N ARG A 166 -6.79 -9.90 -5.66
CA ARG A 166 -7.22 -11.23 -6.16
C ARG A 166 -6.17 -11.89 -7.05
N LEU A 167 -5.51 -11.12 -7.91
CA LEU A 167 -4.45 -11.65 -8.77
C LEU A 167 -3.23 -12.11 -7.96
N VAL A 168 -2.84 -11.33 -6.95
CA VAL A 168 -1.72 -11.65 -6.06
C VAL A 168 -1.99 -12.93 -5.28
N LEU A 169 -3.18 -13.06 -4.69
CA LEU A 169 -3.55 -14.26 -3.93
C LEU A 169 -3.60 -15.51 -4.82
N ARG A 170 -4.20 -15.41 -6.01
CA ARG A 170 -4.20 -16.52 -6.99
C ARG A 170 -2.79 -16.89 -7.46
N TYR A 171 -1.91 -15.92 -7.58
CA TYR A 171 -0.52 -16.18 -7.96
C TYR A 171 0.26 -16.87 -6.83
N ALA A 172 -0.02 -16.50 -5.58
CA ALA A 172 0.60 -17.11 -4.41
C ALA A 172 0.24 -18.59 -4.25
N ASP A 173 -1.00 -19.00 -4.57
CA ASP A 173 -1.44 -20.39 -4.49
C ASP A 173 -0.88 -21.29 -5.62
N ARG A 174 -0.29 -20.70 -6.66
CA ARG A 174 0.30 -21.45 -7.78
C ARG A 174 1.81 -21.69 -7.63
N ARG A 175 2.39 -21.14 -6.56
CA ARG A 175 3.81 -21.33 -6.24
C ARG A 175 4.02 -22.34 -5.13
#